data_51bc723e9c98cf8d38ed3957e71e64fa
#
_entry.id   51bc723e9c98cf8d38ed3957e71e64fa
#
_cell.length_a   1.000
_cell.length_b   1.000
_cell.length_c   1.000
_cell.angle_alpha   90.00
_cell.angle_beta   90.00
_cell.angle_gamma   90.00
#
_symmetry.space_group_name_H-M   'P 1'
#
loop_
_entity.id
_entity.type
_entity.pdbx_description
1 polymer ?
#
loop_
_entity_poly.entity_id
_entity_poly.type
_entity_poly.pdbx_seq_one_letter_code
_entity_poly.pdbx_strand_id
1 'polypeptide(L)'
;MRSALANILLIGAAGLVAVDARAAEFIVKATTVTEMKAVYGQVESRTILPARARISGTVSSIRVTEGAEVGKGDVVATVVDDKLALQLRAADAKIAALNSQLDSARTDLQRAQDLLAKGAAAQSRVDAAKTQFDVVTNQLAAAIAEKAVIEQSAKEGDILAPAGGRVLTVPVAAGSVIMAGEPVARVASGQYYLRLSLPERHAVEITEGAQVDIGQRGTGTNAGFVKAGEGRIAKVYPEIENGRVIADVEVADIGTYFVNERTLVSIPVAKRTMLGVPPEAIRIVHGIDYVTVETADGLLDVAVVRGGTFQDAGQPRIEILSGLADGDKVVLP
;
A
#
# COMPACT_ATOMS: atom_id res chain seq x y z
N MET A 1 -84.51 -26.28 -48.08
CA MET A 1 -84.98 -25.29 -49.09
C MET A 1 -83.85 -24.21 -49.19
N ARG A 2 -83.08 -24.29 -50.25
CA ARG A 2 -82.91 -23.24 -51.31
C ARG A 2 -82.35 -21.91 -50.69
N SER A 3 -81.37 -21.36 -51.09
CA SER A 3 -80.46 -21.11 -52.23
C SER A 3 -79.76 -19.77 -51.89
N ALA A 4 -78.68 -19.30 -52.33
CA ALA A 4 -77.89 -19.33 -53.55
C ALA A 4 -76.66 -18.45 -53.29
N LEU A 5 -75.55 -18.87 -53.79
CA LEU A 5 -74.41 -18.21 -54.44
C LEU A 5 -74.42 -16.65 -54.53
N ALA A 6 -73.28 -16.06 -54.15
CA ALA A 6 -72.70 -14.95 -54.93
C ALA A 6 -71.17 -14.95 -54.67
N ASN A 7 -70.41 -15.33 -55.65
CA ASN A 7 -68.97 -15.13 -55.83
C ASN A 7 -68.70 -13.64 -56.04
N ILE A 8 -67.79 -13.04 -55.20
CA ILE A 8 -67.12 -11.77 -55.56
C ILE A 8 -65.64 -12.05 -55.56
N LEU A 9 -65.08 -12.08 -56.75
CA LEU A 9 -63.65 -12.16 -57.06
C LEU A 9 -63.02 -10.79 -56.78
N LEU A 10 -62.21 -10.65 -55.71
CA LEU A 10 -61.46 -9.42 -55.45
C LEU A 10 -59.99 -9.69 -55.81
N ILE A 11 -59.53 -9.20 -56.93
CA ILE A 11 -58.15 -9.17 -57.39
C ILE A 11 -57.44 -8.11 -56.57
N GLY A 12 -56.69 -8.55 -55.54
CA GLY A 12 -55.78 -7.70 -54.78
C GLY A 12 -54.44 -7.58 -55.46
N ALA A 13 -54.15 -6.42 -56.01
CA ALA A 13 -52.83 -6.07 -56.52
C ALA A 13 -51.84 -6.06 -55.38
N ALA A 14 -50.94 -7.08 -55.35
CA ALA A 14 -49.78 -7.06 -54.42
C ALA A 14 -48.76 -6.03 -54.94
N GLY A 15 -48.79 -4.83 -54.38
CA GLY A 15 -47.72 -3.87 -54.56
C GLY A 15 -46.44 -4.37 -53.85
N LEU A 16 -45.45 -4.77 -54.65
CA LEU A 16 -44.06 -4.93 -54.14
C LEU A 16 -43.58 -3.57 -53.72
N VAL A 17 -43.54 -3.32 -52.36
CA VAL A 17 -42.76 -2.25 -51.80
C VAL A 17 -41.31 -2.74 -51.81
N ALA A 18 -40.54 -2.30 -52.79
CA ALA A 18 -39.10 -2.41 -52.78
C ALA A 18 -38.62 -1.57 -51.58
N VAL A 19 -38.29 -2.22 -50.48
CA VAL A 19 -37.53 -1.59 -49.40
C VAL A 19 -36.15 -1.39 -49.98
N ASP A 20 -35.83 -0.15 -50.37
CA ASP A 20 -34.45 0.27 -50.60
C ASP A 20 -33.68 0.05 -49.28
N ALA A 21 -33.01 -1.07 -49.19
CA ALA A 21 -32.03 -1.31 -48.14
C ALA A 21 -30.87 -0.34 -48.40
N ARG A 22 -30.97 0.88 -47.88
CA ARG A 22 -29.84 1.78 -47.83
C ARG A 22 -28.82 1.11 -46.95
N ALA A 23 -27.70 0.69 -47.52
CA ALA A 23 -26.56 0.25 -46.79
C ALA A 23 -26.17 1.36 -45.80
N ALA A 24 -25.96 1.01 -44.53
CA ALA A 24 -25.59 2.01 -43.53
C ALA A 24 -24.21 2.57 -43.88
N GLU A 25 -24.10 3.89 -43.94
CA GLU A 25 -22.85 4.59 -44.21
C GLU A 25 -22.13 4.88 -42.89
N PHE A 26 -20.83 4.63 -42.85
CA PHE A 26 -19.97 5.00 -41.75
C PHE A 26 -18.86 5.95 -42.24
N ILE A 27 -18.78 7.14 -41.65
CA ILE A 27 -17.72 8.10 -41.97
C ILE A 27 -16.52 7.82 -41.09
N VAL A 28 -15.39 7.50 -41.74
CA VAL A 28 -14.12 7.29 -41.06
C VAL A 28 -13.67 8.61 -40.46
N LYS A 29 -13.44 8.62 -39.16
CA LYS A 29 -12.92 9.79 -38.44
C LYS A 29 -11.61 9.46 -37.75
N ALA A 30 -10.66 10.39 -37.83
CA ALA A 30 -9.43 10.32 -37.09
C ALA A 30 -9.70 10.48 -35.58
N THR A 31 -9.58 9.40 -34.84
CA THR A 31 -9.84 9.35 -33.40
C THR A 31 -8.51 9.31 -32.65
N THR A 32 -8.34 10.19 -31.65
CA THR A 32 -7.16 10.18 -30.80
C THR A 32 -7.38 9.15 -29.68
N VAL A 33 -6.55 8.12 -29.66
CA VAL A 33 -6.60 7.05 -28.67
C VAL A 33 -5.34 7.11 -27.79
N THR A 34 -5.53 6.92 -26.51
CA THR A 34 -4.40 6.81 -25.57
C THR A 34 -3.78 5.43 -25.68
N GLU A 35 -2.51 5.38 -26.03
CA GLU A 35 -1.74 4.13 -26.04
C GLU A 35 -1.40 3.76 -24.60
N MET A 36 -1.83 2.56 -24.21
CA MET A 36 -1.58 2.02 -22.88
C MET A 36 -0.44 1.00 -22.95
N LYS A 37 0.48 1.03 -21.99
CA LYS A 37 1.59 0.09 -21.92
C LYS A 37 1.63 -0.60 -20.57
N ALA A 38 1.70 -1.92 -20.58
CA ALA A 38 1.86 -2.70 -19.36
C ALA A 38 3.33 -2.67 -18.91
N VAL A 39 3.54 -2.30 -17.66
CA VAL A 39 4.85 -2.27 -16.98
C VAL A 39 4.72 -2.96 -15.63
N TYR A 40 5.83 -3.43 -15.07
CA TYR A 40 5.79 -3.98 -13.73
C TYR A 40 5.83 -2.88 -12.68
N GLY A 41 4.85 -2.92 -11.78
CA GLY A 41 4.86 -2.18 -10.52
C GLY A 41 5.23 -3.10 -9.37
N GLN A 42 5.94 -2.57 -8.37
CA GLN A 42 6.28 -3.26 -7.14
C GLN A 42 5.48 -2.68 -5.99
N VAL A 43 4.85 -3.56 -5.20
CA VAL A 43 4.12 -3.15 -4.00
C VAL A 43 5.11 -2.73 -2.92
N GLU A 44 5.04 -1.50 -2.48
CA GLU A 44 5.84 -0.98 -1.39
C GLU A 44 4.95 -0.43 -0.26
N SER A 45 5.48 -0.45 0.96
CA SER A 45 4.87 0.22 2.10
C SER A 45 5.48 1.61 2.25
N ARG A 46 4.68 2.62 2.54
CA ARG A 46 5.18 3.99 2.76
C ARG A 46 6.21 4.07 3.87
N THR A 47 6.06 3.23 4.87
CA THR A 47 6.92 3.27 6.04
C THR A 47 7.22 1.87 6.53
N ILE A 48 8.50 1.53 6.61
CA ILE A 48 8.97 0.30 7.24
C ILE A 48 9.76 0.72 8.49
N LEU A 49 9.22 0.36 9.65
CA LEU A 49 9.79 0.72 10.93
C LEU A 49 10.36 -0.51 11.63
N PRO A 50 11.64 -0.46 12.04
CA PRO A 50 12.21 -1.53 12.85
C PRO A 50 11.77 -1.40 14.33
N ALA A 51 11.25 -2.49 14.90
CA ALA A 51 11.14 -2.66 16.34
C ALA A 51 12.53 -3.00 16.88
N ARG A 52 13.11 -2.11 17.70
CA ARG A 52 14.49 -2.24 18.18
C ARG A 52 14.53 -2.56 19.66
N ALA A 53 15.51 -3.37 20.06
CA ALA A 53 15.85 -3.59 21.46
C ALA A 53 16.29 -2.27 22.12
N ARG A 54 15.81 -1.98 23.33
CA ARG A 54 16.21 -0.80 24.10
C ARG A 54 17.32 -1.14 25.10
N ILE A 55 17.37 -2.42 25.52
CA ILE A 55 18.41 -2.96 26.39
C ILE A 55 19.12 -4.11 25.70
N SER A 56 20.34 -4.40 26.15
CA SER A 56 21.06 -5.61 25.76
C SER A 56 20.65 -6.77 26.66
N GLY A 57 20.64 -7.99 26.14
CA GLY A 57 20.30 -9.17 26.91
C GLY A 57 19.95 -10.36 26.04
N THR A 58 19.30 -11.35 26.63
CA THR A 58 18.84 -12.56 25.95
C THR A 58 17.38 -12.45 25.59
N VAL A 59 17.02 -12.75 24.35
CA VAL A 59 15.62 -12.84 23.89
C VAL A 59 14.95 -14.00 24.61
N SER A 60 14.06 -13.71 25.54
CA SER A 60 13.35 -14.74 26.30
C SER A 60 12.15 -15.29 25.54
N SER A 61 11.45 -14.44 24.82
CA SER A 61 10.29 -14.83 24.02
C SER A 61 10.08 -13.90 22.83
N ILE A 62 9.51 -14.47 21.76
CA ILE A 62 9.05 -13.75 20.58
C ILE A 62 7.54 -14.00 20.48
N ARG A 63 6.74 -12.92 20.41
CA ARG A 63 5.27 -13.01 20.42
C ARG A 63 4.63 -12.84 19.06
N VAL A 64 5.41 -12.54 18.04
CA VAL A 64 4.95 -12.29 16.68
C VAL A 64 5.66 -13.22 15.70
N THR A 65 4.99 -13.50 14.59
CA THR A 65 5.54 -14.23 13.45
C THR A 65 5.55 -13.33 12.21
N GLU A 66 6.33 -13.69 11.23
CA GLU A 66 6.31 -13.01 9.93
C GLU A 66 4.91 -13.12 9.31
N GLY A 67 4.40 -12.01 8.78
CA GLY A 67 3.04 -11.90 8.25
C GLY A 67 1.95 -11.55 9.28
N ALA A 68 2.24 -11.59 10.58
CA ALA A 68 1.27 -11.22 11.63
C ALA A 68 0.95 -9.72 11.58
N GLU A 69 -0.28 -9.37 11.95
CA GLU A 69 -0.69 -7.99 12.16
C GLU A 69 -0.45 -7.59 13.62
N VAL A 70 0.07 -6.38 13.82
CA VAL A 70 0.36 -5.81 15.13
C VAL A 70 -0.18 -4.40 15.24
N GLY A 71 -0.64 -4.05 16.43
CA GLY A 71 -0.98 -2.67 16.82
C GLY A 71 0.24 -1.89 17.30
N LYS A 72 0.17 -0.56 17.25
CA LYS A 72 1.20 0.29 17.87
C LYS A 72 1.27 0.03 19.38
N GLY A 73 2.46 -0.31 19.88
CA GLY A 73 2.69 -0.59 21.29
C GLY A 73 2.52 -2.06 21.69
N ASP A 74 2.14 -2.94 20.75
CA ASP A 74 2.10 -4.38 21.04
C ASP A 74 3.51 -4.92 21.29
N VAL A 75 3.62 -5.86 22.23
CA VAL A 75 4.89 -6.51 22.56
C VAL A 75 5.25 -7.51 21.48
N VAL A 76 6.33 -7.23 20.76
CA VAL A 76 6.88 -8.06 19.69
C VAL A 76 7.75 -9.18 20.24
N ALA A 77 8.61 -8.84 21.19
CA ALA A 77 9.50 -9.77 21.87
C ALA A 77 9.87 -9.23 23.24
N THR A 78 10.37 -10.10 24.11
CA THR A 78 10.88 -9.73 25.44
C THR A 78 12.34 -10.11 25.55
N VAL A 79 13.18 -9.15 25.99
CA VAL A 79 14.60 -9.31 26.28
C VAL A 79 14.81 -9.26 27.78
N VAL A 80 15.60 -10.15 28.31
CA VAL A 80 15.94 -10.22 29.74
C VAL A 80 17.43 -10.01 29.90
N ASP A 81 17.79 -9.09 30.82
CA ASP A 81 19.15 -8.95 31.33
C ASP A 81 19.16 -9.42 32.80
N ASP A 82 19.81 -10.56 33.05
CA ASP A 82 19.94 -11.14 34.41
C ASP A 82 20.62 -10.20 35.41
N LYS A 83 21.46 -9.26 34.93
CA LYS A 83 22.11 -8.26 35.79
C LYS A 83 21.10 -7.27 36.38
N LEU A 84 20.06 -6.90 35.62
CA LEU A 84 18.99 -6.02 36.12
C LEU A 84 18.24 -6.65 37.29
N ALA A 85 17.98 -7.96 37.23
CA ALA A 85 17.33 -8.68 38.33
C ALA A 85 18.20 -8.68 39.61
N LEU A 86 19.53 -8.82 39.47
CA LEU A 86 20.46 -8.73 40.60
C LEU A 86 20.56 -7.29 41.16
N GLN A 87 20.61 -6.29 40.29
CA GLN A 87 20.62 -4.88 40.68
C GLN A 87 19.34 -4.50 41.45
N LEU A 88 18.18 -5.00 40.99
CA LEU A 88 16.91 -4.77 41.66
C LEU A 88 16.92 -5.32 43.10
N ARG A 89 17.40 -6.58 43.28
CA ARG A 89 17.55 -7.19 44.61
C ARG A 89 18.51 -6.40 45.51
N ALA A 90 19.60 -5.89 44.94
CA ALA A 90 20.56 -5.07 45.70
C ALA A 90 19.94 -3.73 46.12
N ALA A 91 19.16 -3.09 45.24
CA ALA A 91 18.43 -1.86 45.57
C ALA A 91 17.38 -2.10 46.67
N ASP A 92 16.63 -3.22 46.60
CA ASP A 92 15.66 -3.60 47.62
C ASP A 92 16.33 -3.80 48.98
N ALA A 93 17.49 -4.48 49.06
CA ALA A 93 18.24 -4.68 50.26
C ALA A 93 18.77 -3.34 50.85
N LYS A 94 19.24 -2.43 49.98
CA LYS A 94 19.66 -1.07 50.36
C LYS A 94 18.50 -0.27 50.97
N ILE A 95 17.35 -0.31 50.37
CA ILE A 95 16.12 0.35 50.87
C ILE A 95 15.71 -0.24 52.20
N ALA A 96 15.74 -1.58 52.38
CA ALA A 96 15.42 -2.21 53.64
C ALA A 96 16.38 -1.79 54.75
N ALA A 97 17.68 -1.70 54.50
CA ALA A 97 18.67 -1.21 55.46
C ALA A 97 18.44 0.25 55.85
N LEU A 98 18.14 1.11 54.86
CA LEU A 98 17.85 2.54 55.11
C LEU A 98 16.55 2.73 55.91
N ASN A 99 15.51 1.92 55.67
CA ASN A 99 14.29 1.93 56.48
C ASN A 99 14.58 1.61 57.94
N SER A 100 15.42 0.59 58.25
CA SER A 100 15.81 0.26 59.60
C SER A 100 16.62 1.41 60.28
N GLN A 101 17.48 2.08 59.49
CA GLN A 101 18.21 3.27 59.98
C GLN A 101 17.27 4.46 60.25
N LEU A 102 16.26 4.66 59.37
CA LEU A 102 15.26 5.71 59.56
C LEU A 102 14.43 5.50 60.80
N ASP A 103 14.00 4.25 61.06
CA ASP A 103 13.26 3.90 62.28
C ASP A 103 14.10 4.18 63.55
N SER A 104 15.39 3.84 63.50
CA SER A 104 16.32 4.16 64.62
C SER A 104 16.47 5.68 64.80
N ALA A 105 16.74 6.43 63.71
CA ALA A 105 16.90 7.88 63.77
C ALA A 105 15.59 8.57 64.23
N ARG A 106 14.43 8.07 63.85
CA ARG A 106 13.12 8.55 64.29
C ARG A 106 12.92 8.34 65.79
N THR A 107 13.28 7.15 66.26
CA THR A 107 13.22 6.81 67.73
C THR A 107 14.12 7.68 68.50
N ASP A 108 15.37 7.96 68.05
CA ASP A 108 16.35 8.80 68.72
C ASP A 108 15.90 10.26 68.72
N LEU A 109 15.32 10.78 67.66
CA LEU A 109 14.74 12.12 67.61
C LEU A 109 13.60 12.28 68.62
N GLN A 110 12.69 11.31 68.65
CA GLN A 110 11.59 11.30 69.62
C GLN A 110 12.10 11.30 71.08
N ARG A 111 13.07 10.46 71.38
CA ARG A 111 13.68 10.38 72.67
C ARG A 111 14.37 11.72 73.07
N ALA A 112 15.06 12.33 72.09
CA ALA A 112 15.73 13.65 72.38
C ALA A 112 14.68 14.74 72.61
N GLN A 113 13.53 14.75 71.88
CA GLN A 113 12.46 15.69 72.16
C GLN A 113 11.80 15.50 73.52
N ASP A 114 11.54 14.24 73.88
CA ASP A 114 10.95 13.94 75.24
C ASP A 114 11.87 14.35 76.41
N LEU A 115 13.18 14.17 76.24
CA LEU A 115 14.15 14.59 77.24
C LEU A 115 14.26 16.12 77.30
N LEU A 116 14.22 16.83 76.22
CA LEU A 116 14.19 18.27 76.16
C LEU A 116 12.93 18.82 76.85
N ALA A 117 11.74 18.25 76.58
CA ALA A 117 10.51 18.65 77.28
C ALA A 117 10.54 18.46 78.81
N LYS A 118 11.33 17.49 79.24
CA LYS A 118 11.56 17.25 80.67
C LYS A 118 12.70 18.08 81.27
N GLY A 119 13.35 18.97 80.52
CA GLY A 119 14.47 19.77 80.92
C GLY A 119 15.80 18.99 81.11
N ALA A 120 15.84 17.73 80.62
CA ALA A 120 16.98 16.82 80.80
C ALA A 120 17.97 16.74 79.63
N ALA A 121 17.71 17.49 78.50
CA ALA A 121 18.58 17.57 77.35
C ALA A 121 18.72 19.02 76.85
N ALA A 122 19.81 19.30 76.11
CA ALA A 122 20.01 20.58 75.43
C ALA A 122 19.33 20.58 74.05
N GLN A 123 18.89 21.75 73.54
CA GLN A 123 18.31 21.94 72.21
C GLN A 123 19.24 21.39 71.12
N SER A 124 20.55 21.56 71.22
CA SER A 124 21.55 21.07 70.29
C SER A 124 21.48 19.56 70.06
N ARG A 125 21.03 18.78 71.04
CA ARG A 125 20.85 17.33 70.91
C ARG A 125 19.63 17.00 70.03
N VAL A 126 18.54 17.75 70.15
CA VAL A 126 17.36 17.60 69.27
C VAL A 126 17.72 18.00 67.86
N ASP A 127 18.47 19.10 67.71
CA ASP A 127 18.87 19.55 66.35
C ASP A 127 19.79 18.53 65.66
N ALA A 128 20.71 17.90 66.36
CA ALA A 128 21.56 16.84 65.86
C ALA A 128 20.76 15.59 65.49
N ALA A 129 19.81 15.15 66.33
CA ALA A 129 18.97 14.01 66.03
C ALA A 129 18.04 14.27 64.86
N LYS A 130 17.51 15.50 64.73
CA LYS A 130 16.71 15.93 63.59
C LYS A 130 17.52 15.91 62.28
N THR A 131 18.75 16.48 62.33
CA THR A 131 19.65 16.45 61.19
C THR A 131 19.91 15.01 60.72
N GLN A 132 20.18 14.08 61.67
CA GLN A 132 20.39 12.67 61.35
C GLN A 132 19.13 12.03 60.72
N PHE A 133 17.94 12.30 61.26
CA PHE A 133 16.68 11.85 60.70
C PHE A 133 16.47 12.37 59.26
N ASP A 134 16.70 13.68 59.03
CA ASP A 134 16.58 14.32 57.73
C ASP A 134 17.59 13.73 56.71
N VAL A 135 18.84 13.47 57.13
CA VAL A 135 19.86 12.85 56.29
C VAL A 135 19.44 11.46 55.84
N VAL A 136 19.00 10.59 56.77
CA VAL A 136 18.57 9.23 56.42
C VAL A 136 17.31 9.24 55.57
N THR A 137 16.38 10.17 55.82
CA THR A 137 15.17 10.36 54.97
C THR A 137 15.55 10.69 53.53
N ASN A 138 16.50 11.61 53.32
CA ASN A 138 16.98 11.97 51.99
C ASN A 138 17.75 10.82 51.31
N GLN A 139 18.53 10.04 52.09
CA GLN A 139 19.22 8.85 51.55
C GLN A 139 18.23 7.77 51.12
N LEU A 140 17.15 7.55 51.86
CA LEU A 140 16.10 6.64 51.50
C LEU A 140 15.38 7.08 50.20
N ALA A 141 15.04 8.36 50.09
CA ALA A 141 14.45 8.92 48.89
C ALA A 141 15.34 8.72 47.66
N ALA A 142 16.65 8.94 47.78
CA ALA A 142 17.62 8.72 46.73
C ALA A 142 17.69 7.23 46.33
N ALA A 143 17.69 6.29 47.29
CA ALA A 143 17.70 4.85 47.01
C ALA A 143 16.41 4.37 46.29
N ILE A 144 15.28 4.94 46.67
CA ILE A 144 13.99 4.65 45.97
C ILE A 144 14.04 5.16 44.50
N ALA A 145 14.59 6.34 44.26
CA ALA A 145 14.76 6.88 42.91
C ALA A 145 15.72 6.01 42.06
N GLU A 146 16.85 5.54 42.67
CA GLU A 146 17.76 4.60 41.99
C GLU A 146 17.03 3.29 41.60
N LYS A 147 16.23 2.72 42.49
CA LYS A 147 15.42 1.53 42.20
C LYS A 147 14.47 1.78 41.04
N ALA A 148 13.79 2.93 41.02
CA ALA A 148 12.86 3.28 39.93
C ALA A 148 13.54 3.32 38.56
N VAL A 149 14.80 3.77 38.47
CA VAL A 149 15.59 3.73 37.22
C VAL A 149 15.85 2.29 36.78
N ILE A 150 16.17 1.38 37.69
CA ILE A 150 16.42 -0.04 37.39
C ILE A 150 15.12 -0.69 36.93
N GLU A 151 13.99 -0.41 37.58
CA GLU A 151 12.67 -0.91 37.21
C GLU A 151 12.25 -0.43 35.80
N GLN A 152 12.55 0.84 35.48
CA GLN A 152 12.30 1.38 34.16
C GLN A 152 13.15 0.66 33.11
N SER A 153 14.42 0.44 33.37
CA SER A 153 15.29 -0.33 32.46
C SER A 153 14.80 -1.77 32.27
N ALA A 154 14.27 -2.40 33.32
CA ALA A 154 13.68 -3.74 33.19
C ALA A 154 12.42 -3.75 32.31
N LYS A 155 11.56 -2.73 32.40
CA LYS A 155 10.39 -2.57 31.51
C LYS A 155 10.78 -2.33 30.04
N GLU A 156 11.94 -1.74 29.80
CA GLU A 156 12.48 -1.54 28.46
C GLU A 156 12.94 -2.85 27.79
N GLY A 157 12.94 -3.96 28.52
CA GLY A 157 13.09 -5.30 27.98
C GLY A 157 11.95 -5.74 27.07
N ASP A 158 10.75 -5.19 27.23
CA ASP A 158 9.66 -5.41 26.30
C ASP A 158 9.87 -4.56 25.05
N ILE A 159 10.07 -5.23 23.91
CA ILE A 159 10.25 -4.60 22.61
C ILE A 159 8.89 -4.38 22.00
N LEU A 160 8.54 -3.12 21.80
CA LEU A 160 7.21 -2.73 21.33
C LEU A 160 7.21 -2.46 19.82
N ALA A 161 6.09 -2.79 19.17
CA ALA A 161 5.84 -2.39 17.78
C ALA A 161 5.76 -0.85 17.68
N PRO A 162 6.59 -0.23 16.82
CA PRO A 162 6.65 1.24 16.71
C PRO A 162 5.40 1.85 16.06
N ALA A 163 4.69 1.06 15.26
CA ALA A 163 3.44 1.43 14.61
C ALA A 163 2.58 0.21 14.37
N GLY A 164 1.28 0.44 14.12
CA GLY A 164 0.39 -0.62 13.65
C GLY A 164 0.70 -0.99 12.21
N GLY A 165 0.62 -2.28 11.88
CA GLY A 165 0.89 -2.78 10.54
C GLY A 165 1.22 -4.26 10.52
N ARG A 166 1.86 -4.71 9.43
CA ARG A 166 2.21 -6.12 9.24
C ARG A 166 3.70 -6.35 9.47
N VAL A 167 4.02 -7.40 10.22
CA VAL A 167 5.41 -7.84 10.47
C VAL A 167 5.98 -8.45 9.18
N LEU A 168 7.09 -7.88 8.67
CA LEU A 168 7.75 -8.36 7.46
C LEU A 168 8.77 -9.45 7.76
N THR A 169 9.63 -9.20 8.76
CA THR A 169 10.73 -10.12 9.12
C THR A 169 10.98 -10.06 10.62
N VAL A 170 11.39 -11.21 11.17
CA VAL A 170 11.82 -11.38 12.56
C VAL A 170 13.20 -12.05 12.54
N PRO A 171 14.31 -11.29 12.36
CA PRO A 171 15.66 -11.83 12.15
C PRO A 171 16.30 -12.43 13.39
N VAL A 172 15.62 -12.49 14.53
CA VAL A 172 16.12 -13.00 15.80
C VAL A 172 15.38 -14.26 16.22
N ALA A 173 16.00 -15.08 17.04
CA ALA A 173 15.39 -16.28 17.63
C ALA A 173 15.35 -16.18 19.15
N ALA A 174 14.40 -16.86 19.80
CA ALA A 174 14.39 -17.00 21.24
C ALA A 174 15.69 -17.71 21.69
N GLY A 175 16.29 -17.20 22.77
CA GLY A 175 17.59 -17.64 23.28
C GLY A 175 18.80 -16.92 22.66
N SER A 176 18.64 -16.10 21.62
CA SER A 176 19.73 -15.28 21.08
C SER A 176 20.07 -14.10 22.00
N VAL A 177 21.35 -13.72 22.02
CA VAL A 177 21.82 -12.51 22.71
C VAL A 177 21.80 -11.37 21.71
N ILE A 178 21.20 -10.24 22.10
CA ILE A 178 21.12 -9.04 21.28
C ILE A 178 21.61 -7.81 22.03
N MET A 179 22.00 -6.78 21.26
CA MET A 179 22.46 -5.51 21.81
C MET A 179 21.36 -4.45 21.72
N ALA A 180 21.45 -3.44 22.58
CA ALA A 180 20.59 -2.27 22.48
C ALA A 180 20.75 -1.59 21.10
N GLY A 181 19.62 -1.24 20.48
CA GLY A 181 19.56 -0.68 19.11
C GLY A 181 19.40 -1.71 17.99
N GLU A 182 19.59 -3.00 18.27
CA GLU A 182 19.45 -4.07 17.28
C GLU A 182 17.97 -4.28 16.86
N PRO A 183 17.67 -4.43 15.55
CA PRO A 183 16.31 -4.65 15.09
C PRO A 183 15.88 -6.10 15.37
N VAL A 184 14.73 -6.25 16.03
CA VAL A 184 14.11 -7.55 16.36
C VAL A 184 13.00 -7.92 15.41
N ALA A 185 12.28 -6.93 14.89
CA ALA A 185 11.29 -7.12 13.85
C ALA A 185 11.22 -5.88 12.95
N ARG A 186 10.76 -6.06 11.72
CA ARG A 186 10.46 -4.97 10.79
C ARG A 186 8.95 -4.96 10.54
N VAL A 187 8.32 -3.83 10.78
CA VAL A 187 6.88 -3.64 10.62
C VAL A 187 6.62 -2.70 9.45
N ALA A 188 5.87 -3.18 8.45
CA ALA A 188 5.34 -2.33 7.39
C ALA A 188 4.09 -1.63 7.90
N SER A 189 4.09 -0.30 7.86
CA SER A 189 3.02 0.53 8.38
C SER A 189 2.53 1.52 7.33
N GLY A 190 1.26 1.92 7.43
CA GLY A 190 0.64 2.89 6.55
C GLY A 190 0.07 2.27 5.28
N GLN A 191 -0.26 3.12 4.32
CA GLN A 191 -0.80 2.70 3.04
C GLN A 191 0.28 2.08 2.16
N TYR A 192 -0.11 1.05 1.44
CA TYR A 192 0.70 0.48 0.37
C TYR A 192 0.49 1.28 -0.92
N TYR A 193 1.51 1.27 -1.77
CA TYR A 193 1.47 1.88 -3.10
C TYR A 193 2.25 1.01 -4.08
N LEU A 194 2.06 1.25 -5.36
CA LEU A 194 2.82 0.58 -6.41
C LEU A 194 3.92 1.51 -6.91
N ARG A 195 5.16 1.10 -6.77
CA ARG A 195 6.30 1.79 -7.36
C ARG A 195 6.55 1.27 -8.75
N LEU A 196 6.45 2.15 -9.73
CA LEU A 196 6.76 1.89 -11.12
C LEU A 196 8.19 2.33 -11.43
N SER A 197 8.85 1.55 -12.28
CA SER A 197 10.16 1.90 -12.81
C SER A 197 10.11 1.84 -14.34
N LEU A 198 10.12 2.99 -14.98
CA LEU A 198 9.77 3.20 -16.37
C LEU A 198 10.99 3.63 -17.18
N PRO A 199 11.18 3.17 -18.43
CA PRO A 199 12.22 3.71 -19.29
C PRO A 199 12.08 5.22 -19.49
N GLU A 200 13.20 5.96 -19.51
CA GLU A 200 13.27 7.41 -19.66
C GLU A 200 12.51 7.94 -20.89
N ARG A 201 12.47 7.18 -21.99
CA ARG A 201 11.72 7.55 -23.20
C ARG A 201 10.24 7.83 -22.97
N HIS A 202 9.65 7.37 -21.84
CA HIS A 202 8.27 7.61 -21.46
C HIS A 202 8.11 8.72 -20.41
N ALA A 203 9.21 9.36 -20.00
CA ALA A 203 9.22 10.36 -18.95
C ALA A 203 8.30 11.56 -19.22
N VAL A 204 8.23 11.99 -20.50
CA VAL A 204 7.45 13.17 -20.90
C VAL A 204 5.93 12.92 -20.84
N GLU A 205 5.52 11.67 -21.02
CA GLU A 205 4.10 11.30 -21.11
C GLU A 205 3.49 10.93 -19.76
N ILE A 206 4.35 10.66 -18.76
CA ILE A 206 3.91 10.29 -17.43
C ILE A 206 3.60 11.56 -16.63
N THR A 207 2.32 11.75 -16.33
CA THR A 207 1.86 12.92 -15.57
C THR A 207 1.22 12.49 -14.25
N GLU A 208 1.46 13.29 -13.20
CA GLU A 208 0.76 13.12 -11.92
C GLU A 208 -0.75 13.27 -12.13
N GLY A 209 -1.53 12.44 -11.46
CA GLY A 209 -2.97 12.41 -11.60
C GLY A 209 -3.50 11.49 -12.71
N ALA A 210 -2.63 10.98 -13.61
CA ALA A 210 -3.06 10.05 -14.66
C ALA A 210 -3.61 8.75 -14.08
N GLN A 211 -4.71 8.26 -14.65
CA GLN A 211 -5.31 6.99 -14.29
C GLN A 211 -4.50 5.84 -14.91
N VAL A 212 -4.39 4.76 -14.16
CA VAL A 212 -3.70 3.54 -14.57
C VAL A 212 -4.55 2.34 -14.24
N ASP A 213 -4.44 1.29 -15.04
CA ASP A 213 -5.12 0.03 -14.80
C ASP A 213 -4.16 -0.95 -14.13
N ILE A 214 -4.64 -1.64 -13.09
CA ILE A 214 -3.86 -2.63 -12.36
C ILE A 214 -4.25 -4.01 -12.86
N GLY A 215 -3.26 -4.79 -13.25
CA GLY A 215 -3.43 -6.13 -13.76
C GLY A 215 -3.77 -7.14 -12.66
N GLN A 216 -4.40 -8.23 -13.07
CA GLN A 216 -4.71 -9.34 -12.18
C GLN A 216 -3.41 -10.00 -11.68
N ARG A 217 -3.42 -10.38 -10.41
CA ARG A 217 -2.33 -11.08 -9.74
C ARG A 217 -2.03 -12.43 -10.39
N GLY A 218 -0.75 -12.74 -10.60
CA GLY A 218 -0.30 -14.03 -11.12
C GLY A 218 -0.50 -14.25 -12.63
N THR A 219 -1.05 -13.29 -13.37
CA THR A 219 -1.07 -13.34 -14.83
C THR A 219 0.31 -12.95 -15.37
N GLY A 220 1.04 -13.95 -15.89
CA GLY A 220 2.29 -13.70 -16.61
C GLY A 220 2.05 -12.99 -17.93
N THR A 221 3.11 -12.46 -18.54
CA THR A 221 3.11 -11.73 -19.83
C THR A 221 2.47 -12.49 -21.00
N ASN A 222 2.31 -13.81 -20.89
CA ASN A 222 1.75 -14.65 -21.94
C ASN A 222 0.20 -14.72 -21.96
N ALA A 223 -0.47 -14.29 -20.89
CA ALA A 223 -1.93 -14.36 -20.77
C ALA A 223 -2.66 -13.06 -21.17
N GLY A 224 -1.91 -12.02 -21.57
CA GLY A 224 -2.47 -10.69 -21.81
C GLY A 224 -2.72 -9.92 -20.50
N PHE A 225 -2.95 -8.62 -20.61
CA PHE A 225 -3.30 -7.77 -19.48
C PHE A 225 -4.79 -7.96 -19.13
N VAL A 226 -5.06 -8.49 -17.92
CA VAL A 226 -6.42 -8.59 -17.39
C VAL A 226 -6.54 -7.56 -16.27
N LYS A 227 -7.42 -6.58 -16.43
CA LYS A 227 -7.68 -5.53 -15.43
C LYS A 227 -8.31 -6.13 -14.18
N ALA A 228 -7.74 -5.82 -13.02
CA ALA A 228 -8.25 -6.19 -11.71
C ALA A 228 -8.67 -4.97 -10.87
N GLY A 229 -8.09 -3.81 -11.14
CA GLY A 229 -8.38 -2.59 -10.41
C GLY A 229 -7.90 -1.35 -11.15
N GLU A 230 -8.10 -0.20 -10.50
CA GLU A 230 -7.66 1.10 -10.99
C GLU A 230 -6.78 1.77 -9.94
N GLY A 231 -5.86 2.59 -10.42
CA GLY A 231 -5.00 3.43 -9.60
C GLY A 231 -4.77 4.77 -10.26
N ARG A 232 -4.07 5.63 -9.55
CA ARG A 232 -3.69 6.95 -10.05
C ARG A 232 -2.22 7.21 -9.75
N ILE A 233 -1.50 7.78 -10.72
CA ILE A 233 -0.13 8.24 -10.49
C ILE A 233 -0.18 9.38 -9.47
N ALA A 234 0.32 9.11 -8.27
CA ALA A 234 0.30 10.07 -7.17
C ALA A 234 1.53 10.99 -7.19
N LYS A 235 2.67 10.44 -7.66
CA LYS A 235 3.93 11.18 -7.70
C LYS A 235 4.82 10.66 -8.81
N VAL A 236 5.50 11.57 -9.50
CA VAL A 236 6.59 11.27 -10.43
C VAL A 236 7.87 11.88 -9.87
N TYR A 237 8.91 11.07 -9.75
CA TYR A 237 10.19 11.54 -9.22
C TYR A 237 10.99 12.23 -10.34
N PRO A 238 11.54 13.43 -10.09
CA PRO A 238 12.24 14.21 -11.12
C PRO A 238 13.63 13.67 -11.42
N GLU A 239 14.09 12.67 -10.70
CA GLU A 239 15.42 12.07 -10.87
C GLU A 239 15.33 10.83 -11.77
N ILE A 240 16.25 10.74 -12.73
CA ILE A 240 16.39 9.58 -13.60
C ILE A 240 17.52 8.72 -13.05
N GLU A 241 17.18 7.54 -12.56
CA GLU A 241 18.14 6.55 -12.07
C GLU A 241 18.34 5.43 -13.10
N ASN A 242 19.56 5.23 -13.55
CA ASN A 242 19.91 4.17 -14.52
C ASN A 242 19.03 4.16 -15.79
N GLY A 243 18.69 5.36 -16.34
CA GLY A 243 17.83 5.51 -17.52
C GLY A 243 16.36 5.18 -17.25
N ARG A 244 15.92 5.28 -15.99
CA ARG A 244 14.56 4.98 -15.57
C ARG A 244 13.96 6.10 -14.73
N VAL A 245 12.72 6.40 -14.99
CA VAL A 245 11.88 7.30 -14.18
C VAL A 245 11.11 6.47 -13.17
N ILE A 246 11.07 6.95 -11.95
CA ILE A 246 10.31 6.32 -10.87
C ILE A 246 8.99 7.08 -10.71
N ALA A 247 7.89 6.35 -10.58
CA ALA A 247 6.58 6.91 -10.27
C ALA A 247 5.88 6.04 -9.23
N ASP A 248 5.18 6.69 -8.31
CA ASP A 248 4.36 6.02 -7.30
C ASP A 248 2.88 6.12 -7.70
N VAL A 249 2.22 4.97 -7.70
CA VAL A 249 0.78 4.83 -7.99
C VAL A 249 0.04 4.55 -6.69
N GLU A 250 -0.92 5.40 -6.41
CA GLU A 250 -1.86 5.21 -5.31
C GLU A 250 -3.02 4.32 -5.75
N VAL A 251 -3.32 3.34 -4.92
CA VAL A 251 -4.39 2.36 -5.15
C VAL A 251 -5.29 2.38 -3.94
N ALA A 252 -6.59 2.51 -4.14
CA ALA A 252 -7.56 2.61 -3.06
C ALA A 252 -7.57 1.35 -2.17
N ASP A 253 -7.43 0.18 -2.79
CA ASP A 253 -7.34 -1.10 -2.10
C ASP A 253 -6.37 -2.02 -2.86
N ILE A 254 -5.18 -2.20 -2.30
CA ILE A 254 -4.19 -3.15 -2.83
C ILE A 254 -4.56 -4.61 -2.43
N GLY A 255 -5.53 -4.78 -1.53
CA GLY A 255 -5.94 -6.11 -1.07
C GLY A 255 -4.83 -6.84 -0.31
N THR A 256 -4.70 -8.14 -0.58
CA THR A 256 -3.79 -9.05 0.14
C THR A 256 -2.40 -9.18 -0.50
N TYR A 257 -1.93 -8.18 -1.25
CA TYR A 257 -0.59 -8.22 -1.86
C TYR A 257 0.50 -8.27 -0.80
N PHE A 258 1.60 -8.97 -1.16
CA PHE A 258 2.80 -8.98 -0.33
C PHE A 258 3.67 -7.74 -0.64
N VAL A 259 4.36 -7.23 0.37
CA VAL A 259 5.38 -6.20 0.16
C VAL A 259 6.47 -6.76 -0.76
N ASN A 260 6.89 -5.97 -1.74
CA ASN A 260 7.80 -6.34 -2.85
C ASN A 260 7.20 -7.27 -3.92
N GLU A 261 5.92 -7.60 -3.84
CA GLU A 261 5.25 -8.32 -4.92
C GLU A 261 5.17 -7.47 -6.20
N ARG A 262 5.34 -8.11 -7.35
CA ARG A 262 5.25 -7.46 -8.65
C ARG A 262 3.88 -7.73 -9.28
N THR A 263 3.27 -6.67 -9.78
CA THR A 263 2.05 -6.74 -10.57
C THR A 263 2.19 -5.93 -11.85
N LEU A 264 1.41 -6.27 -12.88
CA LEU A 264 1.37 -5.48 -14.11
C LEU A 264 0.49 -4.25 -13.89
N VAL A 265 0.97 -3.11 -14.35
CA VAL A 265 0.24 -1.84 -14.35
C VAL A 265 0.24 -1.31 -15.77
N SER A 266 -0.94 -1.05 -16.32
CA SER A 266 -1.10 -0.44 -17.64
C SER A 266 -1.17 1.07 -17.48
N ILE A 267 -0.20 1.75 -18.06
CA ILE A 267 -0.03 3.21 -17.96
C ILE A 267 -0.23 3.89 -19.32
N PRO A 268 -0.76 5.11 -19.36
CA PRO A 268 -0.81 5.89 -20.58
C PRO A 268 0.60 6.37 -20.95
N VAL A 269 1.06 6.05 -22.18
CA VAL A 269 2.43 6.39 -22.63
C VAL A 269 2.47 7.25 -23.88
N ALA A 270 1.38 7.35 -24.61
CA ALA A 270 1.30 8.22 -25.79
C ALA A 270 -0.17 8.49 -26.17
N LYS A 271 -0.38 9.53 -26.94
CA LYS A 271 -1.64 9.74 -27.65
C LYS A 271 -1.38 9.56 -29.13
N ARG A 272 -2.11 8.67 -29.76
CA ARG A 272 -1.97 8.35 -31.18
C ARG A 272 -3.30 8.56 -31.88
N THR A 273 -3.25 9.21 -33.04
CA THR A 273 -4.42 9.35 -33.90
C THR A 273 -4.53 8.11 -34.80
N MET A 274 -5.68 7.49 -34.79
CA MET A 274 -5.96 6.25 -35.53
C MET A 274 -7.23 6.41 -36.34
N LEU A 275 -7.27 5.73 -37.50
CA LEU A 275 -8.51 5.53 -38.28
C LEU A 275 -9.10 4.20 -37.88
N GLY A 276 -10.39 4.19 -37.58
CA GLY A 276 -11.07 2.97 -37.16
C GLY A 276 -12.37 2.76 -37.91
N VAL A 277 -12.64 1.52 -38.21
CA VAL A 277 -13.92 1.09 -38.84
C VAL A 277 -14.63 0.05 -37.96
N PRO A 278 -15.95 -0.07 -38.03
CA PRO A 278 -16.67 -1.15 -37.39
C PRO A 278 -16.16 -2.51 -37.90
N PRO A 279 -16.10 -3.56 -37.07
CA PRO A 279 -15.65 -4.89 -37.49
C PRO A 279 -16.42 -5.45 -38.69
N GLU A 280 -17.70 -5.16 -38.78
CA GLU A 280 -18.60 -5.57 -39.88
C GLU A 280 -18.28 -4.92 -41.23
N ALA A 281 -17.54 -3.81 -41.26
CA ALA A 281 -17.13 -3.13 -42.48
C ALA A 281 -16.01 -3.87 -43.22
N ILE A 282 -15.29 -4.76 -42.53
CA ILE A 282 -14.15 -5.48 -43.12
C ILE A 282 -14.60 -6.80 -43.71
N ARG A 283 -14.33 -6.99 -45.00
CA ARG A 283 -14.59 -8.23 -45.74
C ARG A 283 -13.28 -8.88 -46.15
N ILE A 284 -13.14 -10.15 -45.87
CA ILE A 284 -11.94 -10.92 -46.22
C ILE A 284 -12.18 -11.67 -47.52
N VAL A 285 -11.39 -11.38 -48.55
CA VAL A 285 -11.46 -12.05 -49.84
C VAL A 285 -10.07 -12.58 -50.19
N HIS A 286 -9.96 -13.88 -50.39
CA HIS A 286 -8.70 -14.58 -50.68
C HIS A 286 -7.55 -14.24 -49.69
N GLY A 287 -7.89 -13.99 -48.40
CA GLY A 287 -6.91 -13.66 -47.37
C GLY A 287 -6.49 -12.19 -47.33
N ILE A 288 -7.11 -11.33 -48.10
CA ILE A 288 -6.89 -9.88 -48.09
C ILE A 288 -8.13 -9.20 -47.48
N ASP A 289 -7.88 -8.24 -46.59
CA ASP A 289 -8.94 -7.44 -45.97
C ASP A 289 -9.34 -6.29 -46.91
N TYR A 290 -10.64 -6.17 -47.20
CA TYR A 290 -11.22 -5.11 -48.00
C TYR A 290 -12.28 -4.35 -47.24
N VAL A 291 -12.38 -3.06 -47.55
CA VAL A 291 -13.46 -2.18 -47.11
C VAL A 291 -14.07 -1.52 -48.36
N THR A 292 -15.39 -1.49 -48.44
CA THR A 292 -16.10 -0.82 -49.55
C THR A 292 -16.27 0.65 -49.22
N VAL A 293 -15.68 1.51 -50.04
CA VAL A 293 -15.73 2.98 -49.88
C VAL A 293 -16.60 3.58 -50.95
N GLU A 294 -17.48 4.51 -50.58
CA GLU A 294 -18.25 5.31 -51.51
C GLU A 294 -17.40 6.48 -52.03
N THR A 295 -17.20 6.50 -53.34
CA THR A 295 -16.48 7.57 -54.06
C THR A 295 -17.42 8.32 -54.99
N ALA A 296 -16.95 9.44 -55.57
CA ALA A 296 -17.74 10.18 -56.58
C ALA A 296 -18.11 9.34 -57.80
N ASP A 297 -17.30 8.32 -58.11
CA ASP A 297 -17.46 7.44 -59.27
C ASP A 297 -18.23 6.15 -58.93
N GLY A 298 -18.66 5.97 -57.69
CA GLY A 298 -19.37 4.79 -57.21
C GLY A 298 -18.68 4.06 -56.07
N LEU A 299 -19.08 2.80 -55.82
CA LEU A 299 -18.52 1.95 -54.78
C LEU A 299 -17.20 1.33 -55.23
N LEU A 300 -16.16 1.46 -54.37
CA LEU A 300 -14.83 0.92 -54.63
C LEU A 300 -14.42 0.01 -53.47
N ASP A 301 -13.98 -1.20 -53.78
CA ASP A 301 -13.34 -2.08 -52.80
C ASP A 301 -11.87 -1.70 -52.64
N VAL A 302 -11.54 -1.21 -51.46
CA VAL A 302 -10.17 -0.79 -51.09
C VAL A 302 -9.53 -1.85 -50.22
N ALA A 303 -8.36 -2.34 -50.63
CA ALA A 303 -7.58 -3.24 -49.78
C ALA A 303 -6.99 -2.45 -48.59
N VAL A 304 -7.17 -2.97 -47.39
CA VAL A 304 -6.74 -2.31 -46.15
C VAL A 304 -5.79 -3.19 -45.37
N VAL A 305 -4.90 -2.53 -44.61
CA VAL A 305 -4.07 -3.20 -43.60
C VAL A 305 -4.66 -2.91 -42.25
N ARG A 306 -5.16 -3.96 -41.60
CA ARG A 306 -5.72 -3.82 -40.23
C ARG A 306 -4.64 -3.80 -39.15
N GLY A 307 -4.86 -3.00 -38.15
CA GLY A 307 -4.10 -2.96 -36.89
C GLY A 307 -4.82 -3.70 -35.76
N GLY A 308 -4.71 -3.17 -34.56
CA GLY A 308 -5.38 -3.67 -33.36
C GLY A 308 -6.86 -3.29 -33.27
N THR A 309 -7.56 -3.88 -32.29
CA THR A 309 -8.93 -3.48 -31.95
C THR A 309 -8.87 -2.48 -30.80
N PHE A 310 -9.65 -1.42 -30.88
CA PHE A 310 -9.79 -0.41 -29.82
C PHE A 310 -11.26 -0.06 -29.59
N GLN A 311 -11.54 0.64 -28.48
CA GLN A 311 -12.88 1.13 -28.18
C GLN A 311 -12.98 2.60 -28.56
N ASP A 312 -14.01 2.94 -29.32
CA ASP A 312 -14.36 4.32 -29.65
C ASP A 312 -15.82 4.57 -29.22
N ALA A 313 -16.02 5.51 -28.30
CA ALA A 313 -17.32 5.80 -27.70
C ALA A 313 -18.10 4.54 -27.22
N GLY A 314 -17.38 3.54 -26.67
CA GLY A 314 -17.96 2.29 -26.17
C GLY A 314 -18.28 1.25 -27.24
N GLN A 315 -17.92 1.49 -28.52
CA GLN A 315 -18.07 0.54 -29.60
C GLN A 315 -16.70 -0.01 -30.03
N PRO A 316 -16.59 -1.30 -30.33
CA PRO A 316 -15.36 -1.89 -30.85
C PRO A 316 -15.07 -1.37 -32.25
N ARG A 317 -13.82 -0.95 -32.49
CA ARG A 317 -13.31 -0.53 -33.80
C ARG A 317 -12.06 -1.32 -34.13
N ILE A 318 -11.87 -1.59 -35.44
CA ILE A 318 -10.62 -2.16 -35.94
C ILE A 318 -9.82 -1.00 -36.54
N GLU A 319 -8.60 -0.83 -36.07
CA GLU A 319 -7.66 0.15 -36.58
C GLU A 319 -7.29 -0.19 -38.03
N ILE A 320 -7.26 0.82 -38.89
CA ILE A 320 -6.77 0.70 -40.27
C ILE A 320 -5.45 1.47 -40.36
N LEU A 321 -4.37 0.73 -40.61
CA LEU A 321 -3.03 1.26 -40.76
C LEU A 321 -2.76 1.89 -42.11
N SER A 322 -3.39 1.40 -43.14
CA SER A 322 -3.33 1.94 -44.51
C SER A 322 -4.52 1.52 -45.36
N GLY A 323 -4.83 2.31 -46.37
CA GLY A 323 -5.90 2.05 -47.31
C GLY A 323 -7.11 2.99 -47.17
N LEU A 324 -7.25 3.68 -46.04
CA LEU A 324 -8.32 4.66 -45.80
C LEU A 324 -7.72 6.04 -45.39
N ALA A 325 -8.49 7.08 -45.66
CA ALA A 325 -8.23 8.44 -45.24
C ALA A 325 -9.33 8.97 -44.31
N ASP A 326 -9.01 10.07 -43.60
CA ASP A 326 -9.98 10.77 -42.77
C ASP A 326 -11.08 11.37 -43.66
N GLY A 327 -12.34 11.09 -43.34
CA GLY A 327 -13.49 11.54 -44.11
C GLY A 327 -14.01 10.53 -45.13
N ASP A 328 -13.34 9.40 -45.36
CA ASP A 328 -13.82 8.35 -46.25
C ASP A 328 -15.18 7.79 -45.75
N LYS A 329 -16.10 7.55 -46.71
CA LYS A 329 -17.40 6.98 -46.43
C LYS A 329 -17.35 5.48 -46.68
N VAL A 330 -17.45 4.71 -45.64
CA VAL A 330 -17.45 3.25 -45.67
C VAL A 330 -18.89 2.75 -45.67
N VAL A 331 -19.18 1.84 -46.58
CA VAL A 331 -20.49 1.18 -46.72
C VAL A 331 -20.47 -0.07 -45.85
N LEU A 332 -21.44 -0.15 -44.93
CA LEU A 332 -21.64 -1.34 -44.12
C LEU A 332 -22.53 -2.34 -44.83
N PRO A 333 -22.27 -3.66 -44.70
CA PRO A 333 -23.04 -4.71 -45.35
C PRO A 333 -24.49 -4.82 -44.90
#